data_6008ea8a3508542ba7fcd131d6695b2c
#
_entry.id   6008ea8a3508542ba7fcd131d6695b2c
#
_cell.length_a   1.000
_cell.length_b   1.000
_cell.length_c   1.000
_cell.angle_alpha   90.00
_cell.angle_beta   90.00
_cell.angle_gamma   90.00
#
_symmetry.space_group_name_H-M   'P 1'
#
loop_
_entity.id
_entity.type
_entity.pdbx_description
1 polymer ?
#
loop_
_entity_poly.entity_id
_entity_poly.type
_entity_poly.pdbx_seq_one_letter_code
_entity_poly.pdbx_strand_id
1 'polypeptide(L)'
;MKSFNEIITEAKDVAKREDPYRLVVLAERPKKISKTGTSFKLTQKAEKLGITTYNCRINGAFIQFDEDKQIVTIHNEGDEKGFEMDEDTIVFIRGDVTRKDSYMDLISQIERYGIPCNNTRECIEVCCDKFRTYLRLQEIGMNQPRTVLIPNDSPEAVDDAHEALDNKFPMVLKTLSGSKGVGVILIETERSLQSQVSLIYKIDPYTDILLQEYIESDYDVRCVIVNREIVGAMKRNKITDDFRSNASQGAKVELIEMTELEKEECLKAAKGVNGQWVGVDFIPAKNRVKQSPYILEVNHSAGSKAISEAIEEDITKMVLKLYFDREIWRKEPKQCGVLETFTVDGQEMTGKLDTGNSTTVCSLH
;
A
#
# COMPACT_ATOMS: atom_id res chain seq x y z
N MET A 1 13.67 -8.43 -19.71
CA MET A 1 13.87 -8.47 -18.24
C MET A 1 15.36 -8.52 -17.99
N LYS A 2 15.93 -7.54 -17.27
CA LYS A 2 17.35 -7.60 -16.92
C LYS A 2 17.56 -8.73 -15.93
N SER A 3 18.62 -9.52 -16.09
CA SER A 3 18.95 -10.58 -15.14
C SER A 3 19.39 -9.99 -13.78
N PHE A 4 19.29 -10.79 -12.72
CA PHE A 4 19.73 -10.39 -11.38
C PHE A 4 21.21 -9.94 -11.36
N ASN A 5 22.06 -10.59 -12.16
CA ASN A 5 23.48 -10.21 -12.29
C ASN A 5 23.67 -8.85 -12.97
N GLU A 6 22.83 -8.49 -13.94
CA GLU A 6 22.83 -7.15 -14.56
C GLU A 6 22.44 -6.08 -13.55
N ILE A 7 21.46 -6.37 -12.68
CA ILE A 7 21.03 -5.48 -11.60
C ILE A 7 22.16 -5.25 -10.59
N ILE A 8 22.87 -6.32 -10.20
CA ILE A 8 24.03 -6.19 -9.28
C ILE A 8 25.18 -5.44 -9.94
N THR A 9 25.37 -5.61 -11.23
CA THR A 9 26.40 -4.88 -11.99
C THR A 9 26.05 -3.39 -12.04
N GLU A 10 24.82 -3.05 -12.38
CA GLU A 10 24.33 -1.66 -12.33
C GLU A 10 24.44 -1.06 -10.91
N ALA A 11 24.10 -1.83 -9.87
CA ALA A 11 24.27 -1.40 -8.48
C ALA A 11 25.75 -1.15 -8.10
N LYS A 12 26.68 -1.94 -8.64
CA LYS A 12 28.13 -1.72 -8.44
C LYS A 12 28.63 -0.50 -9.21
N ASP A 13 28.06 -0.22 -10.37
CA ASP A 13 28.39 0.97 -11.15
C ASP A 13 27.85 2.25 -10.50
N VAL A 14 26.69 2.14 -9.84
CA VAL A 14 26.13 3.23 -9.00
C VAL A 14 27.03 3.56 -7.81
N ALA A 15 27.58 2.55 -7.15
CA ALA A 15 28.49 2.75 -6.01
C ALA A 15 29.81 3.47 -6.38
N LYS A 16 30.12 3.59 -7.66
CA LYS A 16 31.30 4.31 -8.18
C LYS A 16 31.01 5.76 -8.58
N ARG A 17 29.75 6.22 -8.44
CA ARG A 17 29.41 7.61 -8.73
C ARG A 17 30.06 8.53 -7.71
N GLU A 18 30.47 9.72 -8.14
CA GLU A 18 30.96 10.79 -7.25
C GLU A 18 29.86 11.23 -6.28
N ASP A 19 28.60 11.19 -6.71
CA ASP A 19 27.43 11.48 -5.90
C ASP A 19 26.51 10.24 -5.84
N PRO A 20 26.61 9.44 -4.78
CA PRO A 20 25.88 8.16 -4.68
C PRO A 20 24.40 8.41 -4.45
N TYR A 21 23.58 7.46 -4.91
CA TYR A 21 22.15 7.43 -4.56
C TYR A 21 21.94 7.44 -3.05
N ARG A 22 20.82 8.03 -2.63
CA ARG A 22 20.46 8.22 -1.24
C ARG A 22 19.14 7.53 -0.92
N LEU A 23 19.08 6.86 0.21
CA LEU A 23 17.91 6.13 0.67
C LEU A 23 17.50 6.61 2.06
N VAL A 24 16.32 7.16 2.18
CA VAL A 24 15.68 7.40 3.47
C VAL A 24 14.68 6.29 3.76
N VAL A 25 14.78 5.64 4.91
CA VAL A 25 13.74 4.74 5.41
C VAL A 25 12.97 5.46 6.49
N LEU A 26 11.79 5.95 6.15
CA LEU A 26 10.87 6.64 7.04
C LEU A 26 9.89 5.64 7.63
N ALA A 27 9.99 5.38 8.93
CA ALA A 27 9.16 4.38 9.58
C ALA A 27 8.89 4.72 11.05
N GLU A 28 7.85 4.13 11.62
CA GLU A 28 7.57 4.30 13.05
C GLU A 28 8.75 3.83 13.91
N ARG A 29 9.43 2.73 13.50
CA ARG A 29 10.60 2.16 14.21
C ARG A 29 11.57 1.51 13.22
N PRO A 30 12.40 2.28 12.54
CA PRO A 30 13.17 1.79 11.38
C PRO A 30 14.26 0.76 11.72
N LYS A 31 14.86 0.79 12.91
CA LYS A 31 16.01 -0.09 13.27
C LYS A 31 15.84 -0.95 14.52
N LYS A 32 14.95 -0.63 15.46
CA LYS A 32 15.07 -1.15 16.84
C LYS A 32 14.38 -2.48 17.15
N ILE A 33 13.54 -3.03 16.28
CA ILE A 33 12.64 -4.10 16.70
C ILE A 33 12.98 -5.48 16.16
N SER A 34 13.62 -5.58 15.01
CA SER A 34 14.01 -6.88 14.48
C SER A 34 15.10 -6.75 13.45
N LYS A 35 16.22 -7.44 13.68
CA LYS A 35 17.29 -7.63 12.68
C LYS A 35 16.78 -8.37 11.42
N THR A 36 15.55 -8.89 11.46
CA THR A 36 14.89 -9.58 10.34
C THR A 36 13.76 -8.75 9.70
N GLY A 37 13.46 -7.57 10.24
CA GLY A 37 12.42 -6.68 9.73
C GLY A 37 12.76 -6.11 8.35
N THR A 38 11.73 -5.85 7.54
CA THR A 38 11.88 -5.34 6.16
C THR A 38 12.70 -4.06 6.09
N SER A 39 12.44 -3.08 6.96
CA SER A 39 13.18 -1.82 7.00
C SER A 39 14.67 -2.03 7.28
N PHE A 40 15.00 -2.94 8.22
CA PHE A 40 16.38 -3.26 8.53
C PHE A 40 17.10 -3.94 7.36
N LYS A 41 16.45 -4.93 6.72
CA LYS A 41 17.01 -5.64 5.56
C LYS A 41 17.23 -4.68 4.39
N LEU A 42 16.28 -3.79 4.14
CA LEU A 42 16.37 -2.79 3.06
C LEU A 42 17.59 -1.88 3.26
N THR A 43 17.74 -1.30 4.45
CA THR A 43 18.88 -0.46 4.78
C THR A 43 20.21 -1.23 4.66
N GLN A 44 20.29 -2.42 5.27
CA GLN A 44 21.52 -3.22 5.22
C GLN A 44 21.94 -3.60 3.79
N LYS A 45 20.96 -3.87 2.91
CA LYS A 45 21.24 -4.19 1.52
C LYS A 45 21.67 -2.97 0.73
N ALA A 46 21.02 -1.82 0.94
CA ALA A 46 21.38 -0.57 0.31
C ALA A 46 22.82 -0.15 0.69
N GLU A 47 23.17 -0.22 1.99
CA GLU A 47 24.54 0.05 2.48
C GLU A 47 25.57 -0.86 1.81
N LYS A 48 25.28 -2.16 1.63
CA LYS A 48 26.16 -3.09 0.92
C LYS A 48 26.34 -2.78 -0.56
N LEU A 49 25.40 -2.06 -1.16
CA LEU A 49 25.47 -1.58 -2.54
C LEU A 49 26.13 -0.20 -2.67
N GLY A 50 26.62 0.37 -1.57
CA GLY A 50 27.25 1.69 -1.55
C GLY A 50 26.26 2.86 -1.55
N ILE A 51 24.96 2.59 -1.36
CA ILE A 51 23.92 3.61 -1.26
C ILE A 51 23.99 4.26 0.11
N THR A 52 24.04 5.58 0.15
CA THR A 52 23.99 6.32 1.43
C THR A 52 22.59 6.21 2.04
N THR A 53 22.49 5.75 3.27
CA THR A 53 21.20 5.48 3.92
C THR A 53 20.97 6.34 5.15
N TYR A 54 19.71 6.76 5.35
CA TYR A 54 19.26 7.42 6.56
C TYR A 54 17.99 6.78 7.08
N ASN A 55 18.01 6.34 8.35
CA ASN A 55 16.84 5.76 8.99
C ASN A 55 16.15 6.81 9.84
N CYS A 56 14.98 7.22 9.42
CA CYS A 56 14.21 8.27 10.06
C CYS A 56 12.99 7.69 10.78
N ARG A 57 12.81 8.12 12.03
CA ARG A 57 11.64 7.75 12.83
C ARG A 57 10.56 8.80 12.60
N ILE A 58 9.44 8.42 11.98
CA ILE A 58 8.36 9.34 11.62
C ILE A 58 7.81 10.14 12.82
N ASN A 59 7.80 9.51 14.01
CA ASN A 59 7.46 10.21 15.26
C ASN A 59 8.67 11.00 15.75
N GLY A 60 8.75 12.26 15.42
CA GLY A 60 9.88 13.15 15.72
C GLY A 60 10.69 13.55 14.50
N ALA A 61 10.26 13.15 13.30
CA ALA A 61 10.82 13.64 12.05
C ALA A 61 10.22 14.99 11.69
N PHE A 62 11.04 15.84 11.10
CA PHE A 62 10.61 17.10 10.48
C PHE A 62 11.48 17.42 9.28
N ILE A 63 10.99 18.33 8.42
CA ILE A 63 11.70 18.79 7.23
C ILE A 63 12.02 20.24 7.39
N GLN A 64 13.23 20.59 6.98
CA GLN A 64 13.69 21.95 6.80
C GLN A 64 14.00 22.18 5.32
N PHE A 65 13.55 23.31 4.79
CA PHE A 65 13.86 23.76 3.45
C PHE A 65 14.74 25.01 3.52
N ASP A 66 15.89 24.96 2.87
CA ASP A 66 16.80 26.09 2.71
C ASP A 66 16.52 26.73 1.34
N GLU A 67 15.83 27.88 1.36
CA GLU A 67 15.42 28.58 0.12
C GLU A 67 16.61 29.10 -0.70
N ASP A 68 17.71 29.49 -0.04
CA ASP A 68 18.88 30.01 -0.72
C ASP A 68 19.63 28.92 -1.50
N LYS A 69 19.68 27.73 -0.93
CA LYS A 69 20.39 26.60 -1.52
C LYS A 69 19.48 25.63 -2.27
N GLN A 70 18.15 25.80 -2.15
CA GLN A 70 17.15 24.85 -2.68
C GLN A 70 17.35 23.40 -2.18
N ILE A 71 17.74 23.27 -0.89
CA ILE A 71 18.03 21.98 -0.25
C ILE A 71 16.91 21.63 0.72
N VAL A 72 16.44 20.39 0.63
CA VAL A 72 15.47 19.78 1.55
C VAL A 72 16.22 18.86 2.51
N THR A 73 16.14 19.12 3.80
CA THR A 73 16.78 18.31 4.83
C THR A 73 15.74 17.64 5.72
N ILE A 74 15.84 16.34 5.90
CA ILE A 74 15.02 15.59 6.86
C ILE A 74 15.83 15.36 8.14
N HIS A 75 15.20 15.63 9.29
CA HIS A 75 15.80 15.46 10.60
C HIS A 75 15.06 14.42 11.42
N ASN A 76 15.80 13.67 12.22
CA ASN A 76 15.27 12.93 13.37
C ASN A 76 15.30 13.83 14.62
N GLU A 77 14.45 13.53 15.57
CA GLU A 77 14.52 14.12 16.91
C GLU A 77 15.94 13.95 17.50
N GLY A 78 16.56 15.08 17.88
CA GLY A 78 17.91 15.13 18.44
C GLY A 78 19.05 15.00 17.43
N ASP A 79 18.77 15.02 16.13
CA ASP A 79 19.76 15.06 15.06
C ASP A 79 19.81 16.46 14.45
N GLU A 80 20.74 17.29 14.94
CA GLU A 80 20.91 18.68 14.48
C GLU A 80 21.38 18.78 13.03
N LYS A 81 22.14 17.78 12.55
CA LYS A 81 22.69 17.78 11.20
C LYS A 81 21.66 17.41 10.15
N GLY A 82 20.78 16.46 10.46
CA GLY A 82 19.82 15.91 9.52
C GLY A 82 20.46 15.19 8.32
N PHE A 83 19.63 14.94 7.32
CA PHE A 83 20.00 14.31 6.07
C PHE A 83 19.45 15.10 4.88
N GLU A 84 20.34 15.64 4.06
CA GLU A 84 19.97 16.34 2.84
C GLU A 84 19.40 15.40 1.82
N MET A 85 18.23 15.73 1.28
CA MET A 85 17.53 15.01 0.23
C MET A 85 17.62 15.80 -1.07
N ASP A 86 17.93 15.13 -2.12
CA ASP A 86 18.09 15.66 -3.47
C ASP A 86 17.34 14.80 -4.48
N GLU A 87 17.58 15.09 -5.75
CA GLU A 87 16.98 14.34 -6.86
C GLU A 87 17.43 12.87 -6.91
N ASP A 88 18.53 12.51 -6.26
CA ASP A 88 19.06 11.16 -6.15
C ASP A 88 18.55 10.41 -4.89
N THR A 89 17.67 11.05 -4.13
CA THR A 89 17.07 10.49 -2.92
C THR A 89 15.75 9.79 -3.21
N ILE A 90 15.52 8.69 -2.50
CA ILE A 90 14.19 8.07 -2.38
C ILE A 90 13.84 7.84 -0.92
N VAL A 91 12.56 8.00 -0.61
CA VAL A 91 12.00 7.75 0.71
C VAL A 91 11.13 6.49 0.69
N PHE A 92 11.57 5.43 1.38
CA PHE A 92 10.74 4.25 1.63
C PHE A 92 9.95 4.42 2.92
N ILE A 93 8.64 4.45 2.80
CA ILE A 93 7.71 4.62 3.91
C ILE A 93 7.22 3.25 4.38
N ARG A 94 7.43 2.94 5.66
CA ARG A 94 7.17 1.60 6.18
C ARG A 94 6.42 1.63 7.51
N GLY A 95 5.49 0.69 7.66
CA GLY A 95 4.71 0.53 8.87
C GLY A 95 3.39 1.31 8.85
N ASP A 96 2.77 1.45 10.00
CA ASP A 96 1.50 2.16 10.16
C ASP A 96 1.76 3.65 10.39
N VAL A 97 1.74 4.40 9.30
CA VAL A 97 2.04 5.84 9.28
C VAL A 97 0.78 6.72 9.24
N THR A 98 -0.41 6.13 9.23
CA THR A 98 -1.69 6.88 9.21
C THR A 98 -2.24 7.21 10.59
N ARG A 99 -1.52 6.84 11.66
CA ARG A 99 -1.96 7.08 13.05
C ARG A 99 -2.08 8.54 13.44
N LYS A 100 -1.41 9.43 12.71
CA LYS A 100 -1.47 10.89 12.93
C LYS A 100 -1.47 11.60 11.59
N ASP A 101 -2.30 12.61 11.47
CA ASP A 101 -2.36 13.47 10.29
C ASP A 101 -1.00 14.10 9.98
N SER A 102 -0.26 14.52 11.02
CA SER A 102 1.07 15.11 10.86
C SER A 102 2.10 14.17 10.20
N TYR A 103 1.92 12.85 10.27
CA TYR A 103 2.77 11.92 9.55
C TYR A 103 2.47 11.94 8.05
N MET A 104 1.20 12.01 7.71
CA MET A 104 0.76 12.12 6.32
C MET A 104 1.12 13.48 5.72
N ASP A 105 1.08 14.54 6.54
CA ASP A 105 1.51 15.89 6.14
C ASP A 105 3.02 15.95 5.88
N LEU A 106 3.83 15.27 6.70
CA LEU A 106 5.25 15.11 6.46
C LEU A 106 5.54 14.42 5.12
N ILE A 107 4.83 13.33 4.83
CA ILE A 107 4.96 12.61 3.55
C ILE A 107 4.55 13.52 2.39
N SER A 108 3.44 14.24 2.53
CA SER A 108 2.98 15.25 1.56
C SER A 108 4.04 16.31 1.28
N GLN A 109 4.69 16.77 2.33
CA GLN A 109 5.73 17.79 2.22
C GLN A 109 6.95 17.25 1.44
N ILE A 110 7.37 16.01 1.71
CA ILE A 110 8.43 15.33 0.98
C ILE A 110 8.08 15.26 -0.52
N GLU A 111 6.87 14.81 -0.86
CA GLU A 111 6.41 14.69 -2.24
C GLU A 111 6.32 16.05 -2.96
N ARG A 112 5.91 17.11 -2.24
CA ARG A 112 5.85 18.48 -2.80
C ARG A 112 7.22 19.04 -3.19
N TYR A 113 8.27 18.60 -2.51
CA TYR A 113 9.64 18.95 -2.89
C TYR A 113 10.20 18.05 -4.00
N GLY A 114 9.35 17.23 -4.63
CA GLY A 114 9.75 16.36 -5.73
C GLY A 114 10.56 15.14 -5.32
N ILE A 115 10.67 14.86 -4.02
CA ILE A 115 11.37 13.67 -3.51
C ILE A 115 10.46 12.44 -3.63
N PRO A 116 10.87 11.42 -4.40
CA PRO A 116 10.06 10.23 -4.60
C PRO A 116 9.80 9.43 -3.33
N CYS A 117 8.54 9.05 -3.10
CA CYS A 117 8.12 8.20 -1.99
C CYS A 117 7.65 6.83 -2.48
N ASN A 118 8.05 5.76 -1.79
CA ASN A 118 7.54 4.41 -2.02
C ASN A 118 6.89 3.88 -0.72
N ASN A 119 5.60 3.71 -0.68
CA ASN A 119 4.60 4.14 -1.63
C ASN A 119 4.25 5.62 -1.44
N THR A 120 3.51 6.18 -2.39
CA THR A 120 3.04 7.56 -2.30
C THR A 120 2.05 7.76 -1.16
N ARG A 121 1.86 9.02 -0.74
CA ARG A 121 0.82 9.38 0.23
C ARG A 121 -0.56 8.88 -0.18
N GLU A 122 -0.95 9.08 -1.45
CA GLU A 122 -2.24 8.61 -1.97
C GLU A 122 -2.41 7.10 -1.80
N CYS A 123 -1.42 6.32 -2.21
CA CYS A 123 -1.45 4.87 -2.04
C CYS A 123 -1.59 4.46 -0.57
N ILE A 124 -0.86 5.11 0.33
CA ILE A 124 -0.91 4.83 1.76
C ILE A 124 -2.29 5.14 2.33
N GLU A 125 -2.86 6.30 2.02
CA GLU A 125 -4.18 6.72 2.50
C GLU A 125 -5.30 5.77 2.05
N VAL A 126 -5.26 5.35 0.79
CA VAL A 126 -6.23 4.40 0.26
C VAL A 126 -6.07 3.02 0.92
N CYS A 127 -4.84 2.51 0.99
CA CYS A 127 -4.58 1.14 1.47
C CYS A 127 -4.69 0.97 2.99
N CYS A 128 -4.59 2.05 3.78
CA CYS A 128 -4.75 1.99 5.23
C CYS A 128 -6.20 2.00 5.69
N ASP A 129 -7.11 2.39 4.84
CA ASP A 129 -8.54 2.42 5.10
C ASP A 129 -9.25 1.34 4.25
N LYS A 130 -9.89 0.37 4.90
CA LYS A 130 -10.53 -0.76 4.22
C LYS A 130 -11.68 -0.32 3.33
N PHE A 131 -12.42 0.73 3.74
CA PHE A 131 -13.54 1.21 2.94
C PHE A 131 -13.08 2.04 1.74
N ARG A 132 -12.07 2.89 1.91
CA ARG A 132 -11.44 3.61 0.79
C ARG A 132 -10.83 2.65 -0.23
N THR A 133 -10.16 1.58 0.25
CA THR A 133 -9.66 0.51 -0.62
C THR A 133 -10.81 -0.14 -1.39
N TYR A 134 -11.90 -0.52 -0.70
CA TYR A 134 -13.07 -1.12 -1.31
C TYR A 134 -13.68 -0.22 -2.40
N LEU A 135 -13.91 1.06 -2.11
CA LEU A 135 -14.46 2.01 -3.07
C LEU A 135 -13.53 2.21 -4.28
N ARG A 136 -12.23 2.39 -4.06
CA ARG A 136 -11.25 2.55 -5.14
C ARG A 136 -11.20 1.32 -6.06
N LEU A 137 -11.26 0.13 -5.51
CA LEU A 137 -11.29 -1.11 -6.29
C LEU A 137 -12.63 -1.30 -7.00
N GLN A 138 -13.74 -0.85 -6.41
CA GLN A 138 -15.06 -0.86 -7.04
C GLN A 138 -15.11 0.07 -8.26
N GLU A 139 -14.53 1.28 -8.17
CA GLU A 139 -14.46 2.25 -9.28
C GLU A 139 -13.81 1.66 -10.54
N ILE A 140 -12.84 0.78 -10.37
CA ILE A 140 -12.14 0.10 -11.48
C ILE A 140 -12.72 -1.28 -11.82
N GLY A 141 -13.89 -1.61 -11.26
CA GLY A 141 -14.64 -2.84 -11.57
C GLY A 141 -13.94 -4.13 -11.11
N MET A 142 -13.32 -4.13 -9.93
CA MET A 142 -12.75 -5.35 -9.33
C MET A 142 -13.83 -6.22 -8.72
N ASN A 143 -13.67 -7.52 -8.81
CA ASN A 143 -14.51 -8.46 -8.08
C ASN A 143 -14.10 -8.48 -6.60
N GLN A 144 -15.03 -8.13 -5.72
CA GLN A 144 -14.81 -8.01 -4.28
C GLN A 144 -15.99 -8.64 -3.53
N PRO A 145 -15.82 -9.11 -2.29
CA PRO A 145 -16.97 -9.43 -1.45
C PRO A 145 -17.83 -8.18 -1.24
N ARG A 146 -19.13 -8.29 -1.37
CA ARG A 146 -20.04 -7.14 -1.15
C ARG A 146 -19.84 -6.61 0.26
N THR A 147 -19.74 -5.30 0.35
CA THR A 147 -19.38 -4.61 1.61
C THR A 147 -20.27 -3.39 1.78
N VAL A 148 -20.78 -3.20 2.98
CA VAL A 148 -21.57 -2.03 3.38
C VAL A 148 -20.99 -1.41 4.64
N LEU A 149 -21.18 -0.10 4.80
CA LEU A 149 -20.85 0.64 6.02
C LEU A 149 -22.04 0.58 6.94
N ILE A 150 -21.85 0.28 8.22
CA ILE A 150 -22.86 0.46 9.28
C ILE A 150 -22.61 1.85 9.87
N PRO A 151 -23.54 2.81 9.73
CA PRO A 151 -23.29 4.21 10.08
C PRO A 151 -23.40 4.50 11.57
N ASN A 152 -24.12 3.66 12.33
CA ASN A 152 -24.34 3.77 13.78
C ASN A 152 -24.88 2.44 14.34
N ASP A 153 -25.12 2.38 15.65
CA ASP A 153 -25.57 1.16 16.36
C ASP A 153 -27.10 1.07 16.54
N SER A 154 -27.89 1.88 15.83
CA SER A 154 -29.34 1.71 15.86
C SER A 154 -29.74 0.37 15.25
N PRO A 155 -30.77 -0.31 15.78
CA PRO A 155 -31.25 -1.55 15.18
C PRO A 155 -31.56 -1.41 13.71
N GLU A 156 -32.20 -0.31 13.32
CA GLU A 156 -32.58 -0.02 11.93
C GLU A 156 -31.35 0.06 11.01
N ALA A 157 -30.26 0.73 11.42
CA ALA A 157 -29.05 0.85 10.62
C ALA A 157 -28.33 -0.50 10.45
N VAL A 158 -28.38 -1.35 11.47
CA VAL A 158 -27.82 -2.71 11.44
C VAL A 158 -28.66 -3.61 10.54
N ASP A 159 -29.98 -3.52 10.62
CA ASP A 159 -30.92 -4.31 9.82
C ASP A 159 -30.82 -3.92 8.33
N ASP A 160 -30.79 -2.60 8.02
CA ASP A 160 -30.60 -2.10 6.66
C ASP A 160 -29.28 -2.59 6.02
N ALA A 161 -28.18 -2.59 6.80
CA ALA A 161 -26.90 -3.10 6.35
C ALA A 161 -26.93 -4.61 6.10
N HIS A 162 -27.64 -5.37 6.95
CA HIS A 162 -27.84 -6.80 6.78
C HIS A 162 -28.70 -7.12 5.56
N GLU A 163 -29.81 -6.38 5.35
CA GLU A 163 -30.69 -6.51 4.18
C GLU A 163 -29.92 -6.21 2.87
N ALA A 164 -29.06 -5.20 2.85
CA ALA A 164 -28.23 -4.87 1.70
C ALA A 164 -27.28 -6.00 1.28
N LEU A 165 -27.04 -6.97 2.16
CA LEU A 165 -26.27 -8.21 1.90
C LEU A 165 -27.16 -9.46 1.83
N ASP A 166 -28.45 -9.30 1.46
CA ASP A 166 -29.44 -10.37 1.29
C ASP A 166 -29.76 -11.17 2.56
N ASN A 167 -29.54 -10.62 3.75
CA ASN A 167 -29.79 -11.27 5.04
C ASN A 167 -29.15 -12.67 5.17
N LYS A 168 -27.92 -12.84 4.61
CA LYS A 168 -27.22 -14.14 4.62
C LYS A 168 -26.13 -14.18 5.67
N PHE A 169 -26.15 -15.23 6.48
CA PHE A 169 -25.04 -15.57 7.36
C PHE A 169 -24.26 -16.76 6.82
N PRO A 170 -22.97 -16.93 7.17
CA PRO A 170 -22.17 -16.00 7.99
C PRO A 170 -21.74 -14.74 7.24
N MET A 171 -21.38 -13.69 7.99
CA MET A 171 -20.83 -12.43 7.50
C MET A 171 -19.53 -12.08 8.23
N VAL A 172 -18.79 -11.12 7.69
CA VAL A 172 -17.55 -10.61 8.32
C VAL A 172 -17.76 -9.17 8.73
N LEU A 173 -17.66 -8.90 10.02
CA LEU A 173 -17.67 -7.56 10.58
C LEU A 173 -16.23 -7.08 10.74
N LYS A 174 -15.94 -5.85 10.28
CA LYS A 174 -14.59 -5.27 10.31
C LYS A 174 -14.63 -3.85 10.84
N THR A 175 -13.69 -3.50 11.71
CA THR A 175 -13.39 -2.08 11.98
C THR A 175 -12.42 -1.54 10.94
N LEU A 176 -12.55 -0.27 10.55
CA LEU A 176 -11.65 0.35 9.56
C LEU A 176 -10.22 0.43 10.08
N SER A 177 -10.05 0.81 11.35
CA SER A 177 -8.76 0.84 12.02
C SER A 177 -8.40 -0.56 12.52
N GLY A 178 -7.24 -1.03 12.16
CA GLY A 178 -6.71 -2.32 12.63
C GLY A 178 -5.86 -3.02 11.57
N SER A 179 -4.85 -3.72 12.02
CA SER A 179 -3.96 -4.50 11.18
C SER A 179 -3.81 -5.93 11.71
N LYS A 180 -3.40 -6.86 10.88
CA LYS A 180 -3.11 -8.25 11.27
C LYS A 180 -4.32 -9.03 11.80
N GLY A 181 -5.54 -8.71 11.32
CA GLY A 181 -6.78 -9.39 11.71
C GLY A 181 -7.37 -8.93 13.04
N VAL A 182 -6.83 -7.88 13.67
CA VAL A 182 -7.46 -7.23 14.81
C VAL A 182 -8.69 -6.45 14.31
N GLY A 183 -9.85 -6.62 14.99
CA GLY A 183 -11.11 -5.99 14.58
C GLY A 183 -11.81 -6.68 13.39
N VAL A 184 -11.54 -7.96 13.14
CA VAL A 184 -12.24 -8.78 12.13
C VAL A 184 -12.95 -9.94 12.86
N ILE A 185 -14.27 -10.00 12.74
CA ILE A 185 -15.14 -10.92 13.49
C ILE A 185 -16.05 -11.65 12.50
N LEU A 186 -16.17 -12.98 12.63
CA LEU A 186 -17.17 -13.76 11.92
C LEU A 186 -18.50 -13.66 12.67
N ILE A 187 -19.55 -13.31 11.96
CA ILE A 187 -20.91 -13.15 12.49
C ILE A 187 -21.79 -14.24 11.88
N GLU A 188 -22.37 -15.04 12.75
CA GLU A 188 -23.18 -16.22 12.34
C GLU A 188 -24.68 -16.01 12.58
N THR A 189 -25.06 -15.00 13.35
CA THR A 189 -26.47 -14.74 13.69
C THR A 189 -26.73 -13.24 13.80
N GLU A 190 -27.96 -12.82 13.53
CA GLU A 190 -28.43 -11.44 13.67
C GLU A 190 -28.22 -10.92 15.10
N ARG A 191 -28.55 -11.72 16.12
CA ARG A 191 -28.32 -11.33 17.53
C ARG A 191 -26.85 -11.05 17.81
N SER A 192 -25.95 -11.86 17.24
CA SER A 192 -24.51 -11.63 17.37
C SER A 192 -24.10 -10.34 16.66
N LEU A 193 -24.63 -10.07 15.47
CA LEU A 193 -24.37 -8.84 14.72
C LEU A 193 -24.72 -7.61 15.55
N GLN A 194 -25.97 -7.48 16.00
CA GLN A 194 -26.43 -6.35 16.82
C GLN A 194 -25.61 -6.19 18.10
N SER A 195 -25.33 -7.29 18.80
CA SER A 195 -24.53 -7.24 20.03
C SER A 195 -23.10 -6.76 19.81
N GLN A 196 -22.44 -7.20 18.74
CA GLN A 196 -21.07 -6.79 18.42
C GLN A 196 -21.01 -5.35 17.95
N VAL A 197 -21.93 -4.90 17.11
CA VAL A 197 -22.03 -3.51 16.67
C VAL A 197 -22.23 -2.58 17.87
N SER A 198 -23.21 -2.86 18.72
CA SER A 198 -23.47 -2.07 19.93
C SER A 198 -22.27 -2.03 20.89
N LEU A 199 -21.55 -3.15 21.05
CA LEU A 199 -20.35 -3.19 21.89
C LEU A 199 -19.24 -2.30 21.33
N ILE A 200 -18.98 -2.37 20.01
CA ILE A 200 -17.93 -1.59 19.37
C ILE A 200 -18.23 -0.09 19.48
N TYR A 201 -19.45 0.36 19.14
CA TYR A 201 -19.85 1.76 19.25
C TYR A 201 -19.87 2.27 20.68
N LYS A 202 -20.14 1.41 21.65
CA LYS A 202 -20.06 1.77 23.08
C LYS A 202 -18.63 2.01 23.54
N ILE A 203 -17.65 1.30 22.95
CA ILE A 203 -16.23 1.48 23.25
C ILE A 203 -15.67 2.72 22.53
N ASP A 204 -16.01 2.89 21.27
CA ASP A 204 -15.58 4.00 20.42
C ASP A 204 -16.73 4.45 19.49
N PRO A 205 -17.47 5.52 19.88
CA PRO A 205 -18.60 6.03 19.09
C PRO A 205 -18.20 6.62 17.72
N TYR A 206 -16.93 6.86 17.51
CA TYR A 206 -16.40 7.43 16.27
C TYR A 206 -15.75 6.40 15.34
N THR A 207 -15.83 5.14 15.71
CA THR A 207 -15.29 4.07 14.86
C THR A 207 -16.23 3.79 13.70
N ASP A 208 -15.66 3.50 12.54
CA ASP A 208 -16.43 3.03 11.40
C ASP A 208 -16.42 1.50 11.35
N ILE A 209 -17.58 0.91 11.05
CA ILE A 209 -17.78 -0.53 10.97
C ILE A 209 -18.22 -0.92 9.58
N LEU A 210 -17.58 -1.93 9.01
CA LEU A 210 -17.98 -2.59 7.76
C LEU A 210 -18.63 -3.94 8.05
N LEU A 211 -19.72 -4.20 7.39
CA LEU A 211 -20.30 -5.53 7.23
C LEU A 211 -19.99 -6.03 5.82
N GLN A 212 -19.44 -7.22 5.71
CA GLN A 212 -18.99 -7.80 4.44
C GLN A 212 -19.50 -9.23 4.27
N GLU A 213 -19.84 -9.56 3.04
CA GLU A 213 -20.15 -10.93 2.62
C GLU A 213 -19.00 -11.88 2.98
N TYR A 214 -19.33 -13.03 3.55
CA TYR A 214 -18.35 -14.08 3.80
C TYR A 214 -18.15 -14.95 2.56
N ILE A 215 -16.91 -15.01 2.08
CA ILE A 215 -16.53 -15.91 1.01
C ILE A 215 -15.89 -17.16 1.62
N GLU A 216 -16.54 -18.29 1.47
CA GLU A 216 -16.02 -19.56 1.97
C GLU A 216 -14.79 -20.00 1.19
N SER A 217 -13.70 -20.24 1.90
CA SER A 217 -12.44 -20.75 1.34
C SER A 217 -11.58 -21.35 2.44
N ASP A 218 -10.78 -22.36 2.11
CA ASP A 218 -9.80 -22.96 3.04
C ASP A 218 -8.52 -22.12 3.17
N TYR A 219 -8.30 -21.19 2.25
CA TYR A 219 -7.11 -20.35 2.20
C TYR A 219 -7.37 -19.03 1.50
N ASP A 220 -6.52 -18.09 1.74
CA ASP A 220 -6.37 -16.91 0.90
C ASP A 220 -4.97 -16.88 0.25
N VAL A 221 -4.79 -15.96 -0.68
CA VAL A 221 -3.52 -15.75 -1.38
C VAL A 221 -3.08 -14.31 -1.22
N ARG A 222 -1.81 -14.12 -0.86
CA ARG A 222 -1.14 -12.82 -0.94
C ARG A 222 -0.20 -12.80 -2.15
N CYS A 223 -0.53 -11.96 -3.12
CA CYS A 223 0.34 -11.63 -4.25
C CYS A 223 1.19 -10.41 -3.90
N VAL A 224 2.51 -10.53 -4.00
CA VAL A 224 3.43 -9.40 -3.77
C VAL A 224 3.84 -8.82 -5.11
N ILE A 225 3.61 -7.51 -5.26
CA ILE A 225 3.89 -6.75 -6.45
C ILE A 225 4.91 -5.67 -6.12
N VAL A 226 5.94 -5.60 -6.95
CA VAL A 226 7.01 -4.60 -6.86
C VAL A 226 7.20 -4.02 -8.25
N ASN A 227 7.07 -2.70 -8.37
CA ASN A 227 7.25 -2.02 -9.65
C ASN A 227 6.39 -2.60 -10.79
N ARG A 228 5.10 -2.84 -10.53
CA ARG A 228 4.15 -3.45 -11.48
C ARG A 228 4.53 -4.86 -11.96
N GLU A 229 5.49 -5.51 -11.30
CA GLU A 229 5.88 -6.89 -11.54
C GLU A 229 5.45 -7.76 -10.36
N ILE A 230 4.88 -8.93 -10.65
CA ILE A 230 4.56 -9.92 -9.62
C ILE A 230 5.86 -10.61 -9.23
N VAL A 231 6.25 -10.43 -7.98
CA VAL A 231 7.43 -11.06 -7.39
C VAL A 231 7.15 -12.51 -7.02
N GLY A 232 5.94 -12.77 -6.54
CA GLY A 232 5.48 -14.08 -6.15
C GLY A 232 4.15 -14.03 -5.44
N ALA A 233 3.55 -15.19 -5.23
CA ALA A 233 2.32 -15.35 -4.49
C ALA A 233 2.44 -16.45 -3.45
N MET A 234 1.85 -16.23 -2.29
CA MET A 234 1.85 -17.18 -1.21
C MET A 234 0.43 -17.50 -0.75
N LYS A 235 0.13 -18.78 -0.69
CA LYS A 235 -1.06 -19.34 -0.09
C LYS A 235 -0.92 -19.30 1.43
N ARG A 236 -1.94 -18.82 2.13
CA ARG A 236 -2.03 -18.79 3.58
C ARG A 236 -3.22 -19.65 4.00
N ASN A 237 -2.92 -20.83 4.52
CA ASN A 237 -3.98 -21.74 4.96
C ASN A 237 -4.64 -21.21 6.23
N LYS A 238 -5.95 -21.37 6.35
CA LYS A 238 -6.67 -21.09 7.59
C LYS A 238 -6.12 -21.97 8.73
N ILE A 239 -6.09 -21.42 9.93
CA ILE A 239 -5.74 -22.17 11.12
C ILE A 239 -7.00 -22.90 11.57
N THR A 240 -6.85 -24.12 12.08
CA THR A 240 -7.98 -24.85 12.69
C THR A 240 -8.65 -23.98 13.73
N ASP A 241 -9.96 -23.85 13.66
CA ASP A 241 -10.80 -23.03 14.55
C ASP A 241 -10.69 -21.51 14.37
N ASP A 242 -9.99 -21.00 13.32
CA ASP A 242 -10.01 -19.58 12.94
C ASP A 242 -10.37 -19.43 11.44
N PHE A 243 -11.33 -18.56 11.14
CA PHE A 243 -11.67 -18.26 9.75
C PHE A 243 -10.63 -17.38 9.05
N ARG A 244 -9.69 -16.81 9.81
CA ARG A 244 -8.61 -15.94 9.32
C ARG A 244 -7.38 -16.76 8.94
N SER A 245 -6.64 -16.28 7.93
CA SER A 245 -5.45 -16.94 7.36
C SER A 245 -4.16 -16.11 7.53
N ASN A 246 -4.07 -15.28 8.58
CA ASN A 246 -2.93 -14.38 8.77
C ASN A 246 -1.63 -15.13 9.12
N ALA A 247 -0.60 -15.02 8.26
CA ALA A 247 0.73 -15.58 8.50
C ALA A 247 1.38 -15.05 9.79
N SER A 248 1.03 -13.85 10.25
CA SER A 248 1.52 -13.29 11.52
C SER A 248 0.96 -14.00 12.75
N GLN A 249 -0.09 -14.80 12.59
CA GLN A 249 -0.72 -15.61 13.64
C GLN A 249 -0.34 -17.09 13.54
N GLY A 250 0.65 -17.45 12.69
CA GLY A 250 1.16 -18.80 12.57
C GLY A 250 0.56 -19.63 11.44
N ALA A 251 -0.20 -19.03 10.53
CA ALA A 251 -0.69 -19.73 9.34
C ALA A 251 0.49 -20.25 8.51
N LYS A 252 0.39 -21.52 8.08
CA LYS A 252 1.38 -22.12 7.18
C LYS A 252 1.33 -21.42 5.84
N VAL A 253 2.49 -20.97 5.37
CA VAL A 253 2.65 -20.28 4.10
C VAL A 253 3.30 -21.21 3.09
N GLU A 254 2.72 -21.28 1.90
CA GLU A 254 3.21 -22.11 0.79
C GLU A 254 3.24 -21.25 -0.49
N LEU A 255 4.22 -21.50 -1.35
CA LEU A 255 4.23 -20.89 -2.68
C LEU A 255 3.03 -21.41 -3.49
N ILE A 256 2.38 -20.52 -4.23
CA ILE A 256 1.28 -20.90 -5.12
C ILE A 256 1.52 -20.34 -6.53
N GLU A 257 1.24 -21.18 -7.51
CA GLU A 257 1.17 -20.73 -8.90
C GLU A 257 -0.17 -20.05 -9.16
N MET A 258 -0.11 -18.82 -9.69
CA MET A 258 -1.27 -18.02 -10.05
C MET A 258 -1.69 -18.27 -11.49
N THR A 259 -2.98 -18.26 -11.76
CA THR A 259 -3.52 -18.22 -13.13
C THR A 259 -3.27 -16.86 -13.75
N GLU A 260 -3.31 -16.76 -15.10
CA GLU A 260 -3.15 -15.47 -15.79
C GLU A 260 -4.23 -14.46 -15.36
N LEU A 261 -5.47 -14.92 -15.19
CA LEU A 261 -6.55 -14.06 -14.70
C LEU A 261 -6.28 -13.50 -13.31
N GLU A 262 -5.79 -14.32 -12.38
CA GLU A 262 -5.41 -13.87 -11.04
C GLU A 262 -4.26 -12.86 -11.07
N LYS A 263 -3.27 -13.06 -11.96
CA LYS A 263 -2.16 -12.11 -12.17
C LYS A 263 -2.66 -10.77 -12.68
N GLU A 264 -3.51 -10.78 -13.71
CA GLU A 264 -4.10 -9.59 -14.31
C GLU A 264 -4.91 -8.79 -13.27
N GLU A 265 -5.76 -9.47 -12.51
CA GLU A 265 -6.56 -8.83 -11.47
C GLU A 265 -5.71 -8.23 -10.33
N CYS A 266 -4.66 -8.93 -9.89
CA CYS A 266 -3.74 -8.39 -8.90
C CYS A 266 -2.97 -7.16 -9.40
N LEU A 267 -2.48 -7.18 -10.65
CA LEU A 267 -1.81 -6.03 -11.26
C LEU A 267 -2.76 -4.85 -11.44
N LYS A 268 -4.01 -5.11 -11.82
CA LYS A 268 -5.06 -4.10 -11.94
C LYS A 268 -5.37 -3.47 -10.58
N ALA A 269 -5.50 -4.28 -9.52
CA ALA A 269 -5.72 -3.80 -8.16
C ALA A 269 -4.56 -2.91 -7.67
N ALA A 270 -3.31 -3.36 -7.85
CA ALA A 270 -2.13 -2.59 -7.49
C ALA A 270 -2.04 -1.25 -8.24
N LYS A 271 -2.36 -1.25 -9.55
CA LYS A 271 -2.43 -0.03 -10.37
C LYS A 271 -3.53 0.91 -9.88
N GLY A 272 -4.70 0.38 -9.51
CA GLY A 272 -5.84 1.16 -9.04
C GLY A 272 -5.54 1.98 -7.79
N VAL A 273 -4.71 1.46 -6.90
CA VAL A 273 -4.25 2.20 -5.72
C VAL A 273 -2.91 2.93 -5.92
N ASN A 274 -2.40 3.00 -7.16
CA ASN A 274 -1.09 3.57 -7.47
C ASN A 274 0.06 2.95 -6.65
N GLY A 275 -0.05 1.64 -6.38
CA GLY A 275 0.88 0.90 -5.54
C GLY A 275 2.15 0.47 -6.27
N GLN A 276 3.31 0.84 -5.74
CA GLN A 276 4.62 0.46 -6.29
C GLN A 276 5.19 -0.80 -5.61
N TRP A 277 5.04 -0.89 -4.29
CA TRP A 277 5.35 -2.08 -3.52
C TRP A 277 4.19 -2.42 -2.61
N VAL A 278 3.35 -3.34 -3.04
CA VAL A 278 2.11 -3.70 -2.35
C VAL A 278 1.95 -5.22 -2.25
N GLY A 279 1.12 -5.62 -1.30
CA GLY A 279 0.60 -6.98 -1.22
C GLY A 279 -0.89 -6.97 -1.50
N VAL A 280 -1.34 -7.68 -2.52
CA VAL A 280 -2.76 -7.86 -2.84
C VAL A 280 -3.24 -9.16 -2.23
N ASP A 281 -4.24 -9.10 -1.37
CA ASP A 281 -4.85 -10.25 -0.73
C ASP A 281 -6.15 -10.61 -1.44
N PHE A 282 -6.31 -11.87 -1.82
CA PHE A 282 -7.50 -12.35 -2.49
C PHE A 282 -7.89 -13.77 -2.12
N ILE A 283 -9.17 -14.07 -2.25
CA ILE A 283 -9.69 -15.44 -2.22
C ILE A 283 -9.87 -15.91 -3.66
N PRO A 284 -9.25 -17.04 -4.06
CA PRO A 284 -9.47 -17.60 -5.38
C PRO A 284 -10.93 -17.98 -5.63
N ALA A 285 -11.42 -17.74 -6.83
CA ALA A 285 -12.73 -18.23 -7.24
C ALA A 285 -12.75 -19.76 -7.36
N LYS A 286 -13.93 -20.39 -7.27
CA LYS A 286 -14.09 -21.85 -7.45
C LYS A 286 -13.52 -22.32 -8.79
N ASN A 287 -13.71 -21.55 -9.85
CA ASN A 287 -13.06 -21.81 -11.14
C ASN A 287 -12.03 -20.71 -11.40
N ARG A 288 -10.79 -20.93 -10.95
CA ARG A 288 -9.68 -19.99 -11.00
C ARG A 288 -9.31 -19.49 -12.40
N VAL A 289 -9.66 -20.25 -13.45
CA VAL A 289 -9.32 -19.91 -14.84
C VAL A 289 -10.38 -19.03 -15.50
N LYS A 290 -11.65 -19.17 -15.09
CA LYS A 290 -12.79 -18.51 -15.76
C LYS A 290 -13.45 -17.43 -14.93
N GLN A 291 -13.15 -17.35 -13.65
CA GLN A 291 -13.80 -16.41 -12.72
C GLN A 291 -12.74 -15.59 -12.00
N SER A 292 -12.95 -14.28 -11.94
CA SER A 292 -12.08 -13.36 -11.21
C SER A 292 -12.03 -13.70 -9.72
N PRO A 293 -10.86 -13.64 -9.09
CA PRO A 293 -10.72 -13.82 -7.65
C PRO A 293 -11.46 -12.70 -6.90
N TYR A 294 -11.80 -12.94 -5.64
CA TYR A 294 -12.34 -11.91 -4.76
C TYR A 294 -11.19 -11.14 -4.12
N ILE A 295 -10.97 -9.90 -4.54
CA ILE A 295 -9.94 -9.04 -3.93
C ILE A 295 -10.43 -8.57 -2.56
N LEU A 296 -9.65 -8.83 -1.52
CA LEU A 296 -9.99 -8.50 -0.13
C LEU A 296 -9.43 -7.15 0.32
N GLU A 297 -8.16 -6.92 0.03
CA GLU A 297 -7.43 -5.70 0.41
C GLU A 297 -6.13 -5.54 -0.38
N VAL A 298 -5.59 -4.32 -0.38
CA VAL A 298 -4.25 -4.02 -0.86
C VAL A 298 -3.45 -3.41 0.27
N ASN A 299 -2.29 -4.00 0.57
CA ASN A 299 -1.43 -3.61 1.68
C ASN A 299 -0.24 -2.79 1.17
N HIS A 300 -0.16 -1.49 1.47
CA HIS A 300 0.93 -0.60 1.07
C HIS A 300 2.28 -0.92 1.71
N SER A 301 2.28 -1.64 2.82
CA SER A 301 3.49 -1.98 3.57
C SER A 301 3.71 -3.49 3.69
N ALA A 302 3.61 -4.19 2.54
CA ALA A 302 3.81 -5.64 2.49
C ALA A 302 5.15 -6.05 3.11
N GLY A 303 5.11 -7.05 4.01
CA GLY A 303 6.31 -7.60 4.63
C GLY A 303 7.14 -8.40 3.64
N SER A 304 8.46 -8.39 3.78
CA SER A 304 9.36 -9.12 2.90
C SER A 304 9.66 -10.55 3.35
N LYS A 305 9.51 -10.86 4.66
CA LYS A 305 10.03 -12.11 5.23
C LYS A 305 9.36 -13.35 4.63
N ALA A 306 8.05 -13.47 4.77
CA ALA A 306 7.32 -14.68 4.38
C ALA A 306 7.43 -14.96 2.88
N ILE A 307 7.30 -13.93 2.04
CA ILE A 307 7.44 -14.11 0.59
C ILE A 307 8.87 -14.45 0.20
N SER A 308 9.88 -13.83 0.82
CA SER A 308 11.28 -14.16 0.54
C SER A 308 11.62 -15.59 0.92
N GLU A 309 11.05 -16.10 2.01
CA GLU A 309 11.20 -17.51 2.42
C GLU A 309 10.48 -18.45 1.46
N ALA A 310 9.30 -18.06 0.95
CA ALA A 310 8.52 -18.88 0.02
C ALA A 310 9.14 -19.00 -1.38
N ILE A 311 9.73 -17.91 -1.91
CA ILE A 311 10.39 -17.89 -3.23
C ILE A 311 11.89 -18.19 -3.16
N GLU A 312 12.43 -18.43 -1.96
CA GLU A 312 13.88 -18.63 -1.71
C GLU A 312 14.78 -17.47 -2.18
N GLU A 313 14.20 -16.28 -2.34
CA GLU A 313 14.90 -15.06 -2.75
C GLU A 313 14.58 -13.88 -1.83
N ASP A 314 15.54 -12.98 -1.64
CA ASP A 314 15.34 -11.77 -0.82
C ASP A 314 14.72 -10.65 -1.66
N ILE A 315 13.41 -10.45 -1.53
CA ILE A 315 12.67 -9.42 -2.29
C ILE A 315 13.15 -7.99 -2.01
N THR A 316 13.87 -7.74 -0.92
CA THR A 316 14.43 -6.39 -0.68
C THR A 316 15.45 -6.00 -1.75
N LYS A 317 16.09 -6.96 -2.40
CA LYS A 317 16.95 -6.72 -3.56
C LYS A 317 16.13 -6.27 -4.77
N MET A 318 14.97 -6.89 -5.00
CA MET A 318 14.06 -6.52 -6.10
C MET A 318 13.45 -5.13 -5.87
N VAL A 319 13.16 -4.80 -4.62
CA VAL A 319 12.68 -3.46 -4.24
C VAL A 319 13.76 -2.41 -4.48
N LEU A 320 15.01 -2.71 -4.19
CA LEU A 320 16.11 -1.77 -4.48
C LEU A 320 16.32 -1.55 -5.99
N LYS A 321 15.90 -2.48 -6.85
CA LYS A 321 15.85 -2.24 -8.31
C LYS A 321 14.96 -1.04 -8.65
N LEU A 322 13.85 -0.86 -7.94
CA LEU A 322 13.02 0.35 -8.10
C LEU A 322 13.84 1.63 -7.86
N TYR A 323 14.77 1.58 -6.95
CA TYR A 323 15.62 2.72 -6.64
C TYR A 323 16.48 3.15 -7.83
N PHE A 324 16.87 2.21 -8.68
CA PHE A 324 17.68 2.47 -9.86
C PHE A 324 16.84 2.78 -11.10
N ASP A 325 15.57 2.37 -11.10
CA ASP A 325 14.65 2.60 -12.22
C ASP A 325 13.83 3.87 -11.95
N ARG A 326 14.43 5.01 -12.23
CA ARG A 326 13.85 6.33 -11.91
C ARG A 326 12.68 6.75 -12.80
N GLU A 327 12.55 6.20 -14.00
CA GLU A 327 11.46 6.55 -14.93
C GLU A 327 10.08 6.28 -14.31
N ILE A 328 10.01 5.34 -13.34
CA ILE A 328 8.77 4.95 -12.70
C ILE A 328 8.32 5.92 -11.61
N TRP A 329 9.23 6.65 -11.03
CA TRP A 329 8.97 7.53 -9.88
C TRP A 329 8.96 8.99 -10.22
N ARG A 330 9.83 9.37 -11.12
CA ARG A 330 9.84 10.68 -11.70
C ARG A 330 8.72 10.74 -12.75
N LYS A 331 7.49 10.96 -12.32
CA LYS A 331 6.69 11.89 -13.08
C LYS A 331 7.45 13.21 -12.92
N GLU A 332 8.23 13.57 -13.92
CA GLU A 332 8.68 14.94 -14.01
C GLU A 332 7.43 15.80 -13.74
N PRO A 333 7.45 16.72 -12.76
CA PRO A 333 6.43 17.73 -12.72
C PRO A 333 6.60 18.44 -14.07
N LYS A 334 5.73 18.13 -15.04
CA LYS A 334 5.63 18.95 -16.21
C LYS A 334 5.37 20.35 -15.62
N GLN A 335 6.30 21.26 -15.81
CA GLN A 335 6.01 22.67 -15.61
C GLN A 335 4.94 22.99 -16.63
N CYS A 336 3.69 22.78 -16.22
CA CYS A 336 2.55 23.09 -17.05
C CYS A 336 2.34 24.59 -16.93
N GLY A 337 2.38 25.30 -18.05
CA GLY A 337 1.93 26.69 -18.11
C GLY A 337 0.45 26.79 -17.71
N VAL A 338 -0.01 28.00 -17.49
CA VAL A 338 -1.43 28.26 -17.21
C VAL A 338 -2.31 27.84 -18.40
N LEU A 339 -1.74 27.83 -19.60
CA LEU A 339 -2.34 27.37 -20.85
C LEU A 339 -1.40 26.35 -21.46
N GLU A 340 -1.91 25.16 -21.73
CA GLU A 340 -1.19 24.07 -22.39
C GLU A 340 -1.91 23.58 -23.62
N THR A 341 -1.13 23.22 -24.64
CA THR A 341 -1.63 22.57 -25.84
C THR A 341 -1.51 21.06 -25.66
N PHE A 342 -2.60 20.34 -25.83
CA PHE A 342 -2.67 18.87 -25.72
C PHE A 342 -3.53 18.30 -26.84
N THR A 343 -3.35 17.02 -27.14
CA THR A 343 -4.07 16.36 -28.19
C THR A 343 -5.17 15.48 -27.60
N VAL A 344 -6.40 15.68 -28.04
CA VAL A 344 -7.55 14.81 -27.72
C VAL A 344 -8.10 14.29 -29.06
N ASP A 345 -8.20 12.98 -29.20
CA ASP A 345 -8.68 12.30 -30.41
C ASP A 345 -8.00 12.78 -31.73
N GLY A 346 -6.69 13.08 -31.64
CA GLY A 346 -5.90 13.54 -32.78
C GLY A 346 -6.05 15.04 -33.11
N GLN A 347 -6.81 15.82 -32.36
CA GLN A 347 -6.93 17.26 -32.50
C GLN A 347 -6.13 18.00 -31.43
N GLU A 348 -5.35 19.00 -31.84
CA GLU A 348 -4.68 19.90 -30.91
C GLU A 348 -5.68 20.85 -30.27
N MET A 349 -5.64 20.91 -28.95
CA MET A 349 -6.49 21.76 -28.14
C MET A 349 -5.64 22.52 -27.13
N THR A 350 -6.00 23.78 -26.90
CA THR A 350 -5.36 24.60 -25.84
C THR A 350 -6.35 24.71 -24.68
N GLY A 351 -5.93 24.30 -23.51
CA GLY A 351 -6.76 24.32 -22.31
C GLY A 351 -6.02 24.88 -21.10
N LYS A 352 -6.77 25.42 -20.17
CA LYS A 352 -6.29 25.89 -18.89
C LYS A 352 -6.21 24.71 -17.92
N LEU A 353 -5.02 24.50 -17.33
CA LEU A 353 -4.86 23.54 -16.25
C LEU A 353 -5.38 24.12 -14.95
N ASP A 354 -6.42 23.51 -14.40
CA ASP A 354 -6.94 23.83 -13.06
C ASP A 354 -6.32 22.85 -12.06
N THR A 355 -5.34 23.34 -11.32
CA THR A 355 -4.63 22.54 -10.29
C THR A 355 -5.46 22.29 -9.03
N GLY A 356 -6.66 22.88 -8.93
CA GLY A 356 -7.58 22.71 -7.80
C GLY A 356 -8.59 21.56 -7.97
N ASN A 357 -8.70 20.96 -9.16
CA ASN A 357 -9.65 19.87 -9.41
C ASN A 357 -8.95 18.50 -9.45
N SER A 358 -9.61 17.52 -8.87
CA SER A 358 -9.19 16.11 -8.92
C SER A 358 -9.38 15.45 -10.29
N THR A 359 -10.11 16.10 -11.21
CA THR A 359 -10.38 15.69 -12.59
C THR A 359 -9.96 16.78 -13.55
N THR A 360 -9.31 16.38 -14.65
CA THR A 360 -8.98 17.31 -15.75
C THR A 360 -10.27 17.68 -16.46
N VAL A 361 -10.70 18.94 -16.33
CA VAL A 361 -11.82 19.47 -17.09
C VAL A 361 -11.27 20.28 -18.25
N CYS A 362 -11.52 19.81 -19.48
CA CYS A 362 -11.24 20.58 -20.68
C CYS A 362 -12.48 21.40 -21.01
N SER A 363 -12.41 22.72 -20.95
CA SER A 363 -13.43 23.58 -21.55
C SER A 363 -13.00 23.95 -22.97
N LEU A 364 -13.84 23.61 -23.94
CA LEU A 364 -13.72 24.09 -25.30
C LEU A 364 -14.14 25.57 -25.34
N HIS A 365 -13.26 26.44 -25.75
CA HIS A 365 -13.56 27.80 -26.19
C HIS A 365 -13.41 27.92 -27.68
#